data_1a2349e0728688f5840ccade9d371fc5
#
_entry.id   1a2349e0728688f5840ccade9d371fc5
#
_cell.length_a   1.000
_cell.length_b   1.000
_cell.length_c   1.000
_cell.angle_alpha   90.00
_cell.angle_beta   90.00
_cell.angle_gamma   90.00
#
_symmetry.space_group_name_H-M   'P 1'
#
loop_
_entity.id
_entity.type
_entity.pdbx_description
1 polymer ?
#
loop_
_entity_poly.entity_id
_entity_poly.type
_entity_poly.pdbx_seq_one_letter_code
_entity_poly.pdbx_strand_id
1 'polypeptide(L)'
;MTTLLTYNMGVQAFEERDYKTAVERFSSVLEADPGNTNVREYLARAHFHRAALGPAEAECRTILEADPTNEYATLLLARSLERQNRRDEASSVRRMLAALTGDDSHLPSDALR
;
A
#
# COMPACT_ATOMS: atom_id res chain seq x y z
N MET A 1 5.76 -19.43 17.61
CA MET A 1 4.65 -18.45 17.59
C MET A 1 3.75 -18.75 16.40
N THR A 2 2.43 -18.74 16.58
CA THR A 2 1.52 -18.99 15.48
C THR A 2 1.41 -17.79 14.56
N THR A 3 1.10 -18.05 13.29
CA THR A 3 0.90 -16.99 12.30
C THR A 3 -0.21 -16.02 12.71
N LEU A 4 -1.31 -16.55 13.29
CA LEU A 4 -2.41 -15.71 13.76
C LEU A 4 -1.96 -14.77 14.90
N LEU A 5 -1.19 -15.27 15.84
CA LEU A 5 -0.67 -14.44 16.93
C LEU A 5 0.23 -13.34 16.39
N THR A 6 1.13 -13.69 15.48
CA THR A 6 2.04 -12.71 14.84
C THR A 6 1.24 -11.64 14.09
N TYR A 7 0.20 -12.05 13.35
CA TYR A 7 -0.70 -11.12 12.67
C TYR A 7 -1.35 -10.15 13.67
N ASN A 8 -1.92 -10.68 14.75
CA ASN A 8 -2.59 -9.85 15.75
C ASN A 8 -1.63 -8.87 16.42
N MET A 9 -0.39 -9.28 16.67
CA MET A 9 0.66 -8.39 17.20
C MET A 9 1.00 -7.29 16.20
N GLY A 10 1.02 -7.61 14.91
CA GLY A 10 1.23 -6.62 13.86
C GLY A 10 0.11 -5.58 13.82
N VAL A 11 -1.14 -6.03 13.89
CA VAL A 11 -2.31 -5.13 13.88
C VAL A 11 -2.28 -4.23 15.12
N GLN A 12 -2.00 -4.78 16.29
CA GLN A 12 -1.89 -3.99 17.50
C GLN A 12 -0.80 -2.92 17.40
N ALA A 13 0.37 -3.31 16.92
CA ALA A 13 1.48 -2.37 16.71
C ALA A 13 1.07 -1.26 15.73
N PHE A 14 0.38 -1.62 14.65
CA PHE A 14 -0.10 -0.66 13.67
C PHE A 14 -1.07 0.35 14.31
N GLU A 15 -2.00 -0.12 15.11
CA GLU A 15 -2.96 0.74 15.80
C GLU A 15 -2.28 1.67 16.80
N GLU A 16 -1.22 1.21 17.44
CA GLU A 16 -0.39 2.01 18.37
C GLU A 16 0.61 2.91 17.65
N ARG A 17 0.61 2.91 16.32
CA ARG A 17 1.54 3.67 15.48
C ARG A 17 2.99 3.23 15.64
N ASP A 18 3.21 2.02 16.11
CA ASP A 18 4.53 1.39 16.13
C ASP A 18 4.73 0.65 14.80
N TYR A 19 4.99 1.45 13.77
CA TYR A 19 5.05 0.91 12.41
C TYR A 19 6.28 0.04 12.17
N LYS A 20 7.36 0.27 12.91
CA LYS A 20 8.54 -0.58 12.82
C LYS A 20 8.20 -2.02 13.23
N THR A 21 7.57 -2.18 14.39
CA THR A 21 7.13 -3.50 14.86
C THR A 21 6.08 -4.09 13.94
N ALA A 22 5.14 -3.27 13.45
CA ALA A 22 4.13 -3.73 12.49
C ALA A 22 4.80 -4.32 11.24
N VAL A 23 5.78 -3.65 10.66
CA VAL A 23 6.53 -4.15 9.50
C VAL A 23 7.17 -5.50 9.82
N GLU A 24 7.82 -5.63 10.95
CA GLU A 24 8.47 -6.87 11.35
C GLU A 24 7.47 -8.03 11.45
N ARG A 25 6.34 -7.79 12.11
CA ARG A 25 5.31 -8.82 12.30
C ARG A 25 4.62 -9.20 11.01
N PHE A 26 4.22 -8.23 10.20
CA PHE A 26 3.56 -8.53 8.93
C PHE A 26 4.51 -9.19 7.93
N SER A 27 5.77 -8.81 7.92
CA SER A 27 6.77 -9.49 7.08
C SER A 27 6.91 -10.95 7.47
N SER A 28 6.91 -11.25 8.76
CA SER A 28 6.98 -12.62 9.25
C SER A 28 5.75 -13.42 8.83
N VAL A 29 4.55 -12.83 8.87
CA VAL A 29 3.32 -13.50 8.40
C VAL A 29 3.44 -13.83 6.91
N LEU A 30 3.94 -12.89 6.11
CA LEU A 30 4.07 -13.10 4.66
C LEU A 30 5.12 -14.17 4.29
N GLU A 31 6.12 -14.40 5.13
CA GLU A 31 7.04 -15.52 4.92
C GLU A 31 6.31 -16.86 4.98
N ALA A 32 5.33 -16.97 5.89
CA ALA A 32 4.53 -18.18 6.04
C ALA A 32 3.36 -18.26 5.05
N ASP A 33 2.86 -17.10 4.62
CA ASP A 33 1.67 -16.99 3.75
C ASP A 33 1.86 -15.87 2.72
N PRO A 34 2.70 -16.10 1.69
CA PRO A 34 3.07 -15.06 0.72
C PRO A 34 1.90 -14.51 -0.09
N GLY A 35 0.83 -15.27 -0.23
CA GLY A 35 -0.35 -14.86 -1.00
C GLY A 35 -1.37 -14.04 -0.22
N ASN A 36 -1.08 -13.70 1.04
CA ASN A 36 -2.03 -12.98 1.89
C ASN A 36 -2.07 -11.49 1.56
N THR A 37 -2.98 -11.12 0.67
CA THR A 37 -3.13 -9.74 0.22
C THR A 37 -3.49 -8.78 1.34
N ASN A 38 -4.33 -9.20 2.28
CA ASN A 38 -4.73 -8.36 3.40
C ASN A 38 -3.54 -7.95 4.25
N VAL A 39 -2.65 -8.89 4.56
CA VAL A 39 -1.44 -8.60 5.33
C VAL A 39 -0.49 -7.72 4.53
N ARG A 40 -0.39 -7.96 3.21
CA ARG A 40 0.46 -7.15 2.35
C ARG A 40 -0.03 -5.70 2.28
N GLU A 41 -1.33 -5.47 2.30
CA GLU A 41 -1.89 -4.11 2.40
C GLU A 41 -1.47 -3.43 3.70
N TYR A 42 -1.56 -4.13 4.83
CA TYR A 42 -1.08 -3.60 6.11
C TYR A 42 0.41 -3.25 6.05
N LEU A 43 1.21 -4.13 5.46
CA LEU A 43 2.65 -3.92 5.33
C LEU A 43 2.94 -2.68 4.48
N ALA A 44 2.25 -2.53 3.35
CA ALA A 44 2.39 -1.36 2.49
C ALA A 44 2.06 -0.07 3.26
N ARG A 45 0.97 -0.09 4.02
CA ARG A 45 0.55 1.05 4.84
C ARG A 45 1.57 1.39 5.92
N ALA A 46 2.11 0.38 6.58
CA ALA A 46 3.12 0.59 7.63
C ALA A 46 4.40 1.20 7.04
N HIS A 47 4.84 0.72 5.88
CA HIS A 47 5.97 1.32 5.16
C HIS A 47 5.69 2.77 4.79
N PHE A 48 4.49 3.05 4.29
CA PHE A 48 4.10 4.40 3.90
C PHE A 48 4.16 5.35 5.10
N HIS A 49 3.60 4.95 6.24
CA HIS A 49 3.62 5.78 7.45
C HIS A 49 5.04 6.01 8.00
N ARG A 50 5.95 5.10 7.74
CA ARG A 50 7.37 5.26 8.10
C ARG A 50 8.13 6.10 7.09
N ALA A 51 7.47 6.61 6.07
CA ALA A 51 8.10 7.28 4.93
C ALA A 51 9.10 6.37 4.19
N ALA A 52 8.95 5.06 4.31
CA ALA A 52 9.68 4.07 3.52
C ALA A 52 8.96 3.89 2.18
N LEU A 53 9.06 4.90 1.32
CA LEU A 53 8.20 5.02 0.14
C LEU A 53 8.52 4.01 -0.96
N GLY A 54 9.78 3.65 -1.13
CA GLY A 54 10.17 2.61 -2.06
C GLY A 54 9.59 1.24 -1.69
N PRO A 55 9.79 0.78 -0.45
CA PRO A 55 9.15 -0.45 0.02
C PRO A 55 7.62 -0.42 -0.05
N ALA A 56 6.98 0.71 0.30
CA ALA A 56 5.53 0.85 0.17
C ALA A 56 5.08 0.68 -1.28
N GLU A 57 5.77 1.31 -2.21
CA GLU A 57 5.51 1.17 -3.64
C GLU A 57 5.65 -0.29 -4.09
N ALA A 58 6.72 -0.96 -3.67
CA ALA A 58 6.97 -2.35 -4.06
C ALA A 58 5.83 -3.28 -3.60
N GLU A 59 5.34 -3.09 -2.38
CA GLU A 59 4.24 -3.90 -1.88
C GLU A 59 2.94 -3.63 -2.65
N CYS A 60 2.65 -2.37 -2.98
CA CYS A 60 1.48 -2.02 -3.78
C CYS A 60 1.55 -2.66 -5.17
N ARG A 61 2.72 -2.65 -5.81
CA ARG A 61 2.88 -3.26 -7.14
C ARG A 61 2.68 -4.77 -7.09
N THR A 62 3.16 -5.41 -6.03
CA THR A 62 2.95 -6.85 -5.83
C THR A 62 1.45 -7.18 -5.69
N ILE A 63 0.72 -6.38 -4.93
CA ILE A 63 -0.74 -6.54 -4.81
C ILE A 63 -1.41 -6.39 -6.18
N LEU A 64 -1.01 -5.37 -6.95
CA LEU A 64 -1.62 -5.07 -8.25
C LEU A 64 -1.27 -6.09 -9.33
N GLU A 65 -0.17 -6.81 -9.21
CA GLU A 65 0.14 -7.93 -10.10
C GLU A 65 -0.89 -9.05 -9.94
N ALA A 66 -1.33 -9.32 -8.71
CA ALA A 66 -2.30 -10.35 -8.40
C ALA A 66 -3.74 -9.87 -8.58
N ASP A 67 -3.99 -8.60 -8.30
CA ASP A 67 -5.33 -7.99 -8.37
C ASP A 67 -5.22 -6.57 -8.96
N PRO A 68 -5.24 -6.45 -10.30
CA PRO A 68 -5.08 -5.14 -10.96
C PRO A 68 -6.18 -4.12 -10.65
N THR A 69 -7.31 -4.56 -10.10
CA THR A 69 -8.45 -3.70 -9.77
C THR A 69 -8.52 -3.32 -8.30
N ASN A 70 -7.50 -3.62 -7.52
CA ASN A 70 -7.46 -3.25 -6.11
C ASN A 70 -7.34 -1.73 -5.97
N GLU A 71 -8.45 -1.08 -5.61
CA GLU A 71 -8.52 0.37 -5.54
C GLU A 71 -7.59 0.94 -4.46
N TYR A 72 -7.54 0.28 -3.31
CA TYR A 72 -6.71 0.76 -2.21
C TYR A 72 -5.22 0.74 -2.55
N ALA A 73 -4.75 -0.36 -3.12
CA ALA A 73 -3.35 -0.47 -3.54
C ALA A 73 -3.00 0.56 -4.62
N THR A 74 -3.93 0.81 -5.54
CA THR A 74 -3.76 1.84 -6.58
C THR A 74 -3.64 3.24 -5.96
N LEU A 75 -4.50 3.57 -4.99
CA LEU A 75 -4.44 4.86 -4.30
C LEU A 75 -3.13 5.02 -3.53
N LEU A 76 -2.74 4.00 -2.77
CA LEU A 76 -1.51 4.06 -1.97
C LEU A 76 -0.27 4.14 -2.87
N LEU A 77 -0.30 3.45 -4.02
CA LEU A 77 0.76 3.55 -5.02
C LEU A 77 0.90 4.99 -5.52
N ALA A 78 -0.23 5.62 -5.89
CA ALA A 78 -0.22 7.00 -6.35
C ALA A 78 0.39 7.93 -5.29
N ARG A 79 -0.05 7.79 -4.03
CA ARG A 79 0.47 8.61 -2.92
C ARG A 79 1.96 8.38 -2.68
N SER A 80 2.42 7.14 -2.79
CA SER A 80 3.84 6.81 -2.61
C SER A 80 4.69 7.45 -3.71
N LEU A 81 4.20 7.43 -4.94
CA LEU A 81 4.89 8.05 -6.08
C LEU A 81 4.91 9.57 -5.95
N GLU A 82 3.80 10.18 -5.53
CA GLU A 82 3.72 11.63 -5.31
C GLU A 82 4.72 12.09 -4.27
N ARG A 83 4.84 11.37 -3.18
CA ARG A 83 5.79 11.70 -2.11
C ARG A 83 7.24 11.47 -2.51
N GLN A 84 7.48 10.63 -3.53
CA GLN A 84 8.80 10.46 -4.14
C GLN A 84 9.08 11.51 -5.23
N ASN A 85 8.15 12.44 -5.44
CA ASN A 85 8.23 13.44 -6.49
C ASN A 85 8.28 12.85 -7.91
N ARG A 86 7.69 11.67 -8.10
CA ARG A 86 7.58 10.99 -9.39
C ARG A 86 6.21 11.30 -10.00
N ARG A 87 6.04 12.55 -10.41
CA ARG A 87 4.73 13.11 -10.77
C ARG A 87 4.08 12.48 -11.99
N ASP A 88 4.86 12.19 -13.02
CA ASP A 88 4.31 11.63 -14.26
C ASP A 88 3.74 10.23 -14.02
N GLU A 89 4.50 9.41 -13.29
CA GLU A 89 4.04 8.07 -12.92
C GLU A 89 2.82 8.13 -12.01
N ALA A 90 2.84 9.03 -11.03
CA ALA A 90 1.71 9.23 -10.12
C ALA A 90 0.45 9.66 -10.89
N SER A 91 0.60 10.56 -11.87
CA SER A 91 -0.52 11.02 -12.69
C SER A 91 -1.15 9.88 -13.48
N SER A 92 -0.34 8.99 -14.04
CA SER A 92 -0.85 7.80 -14.75
C SER A 92 -1.65 6.90 -13.81
N VAL A 93 -1.13 6.67 -12.60
CA VAL A 93 -1.81 5.84 -11.60
C VAL A 93 -3.12 6.50 -11.14
N ARG A 94 -3.12 7.81 -10.97
CA ARG A 94 -4.32 8.56 -10.61
C ARG A 94 -5.42 8.46 -11.66
N ARG A 95 -5.06 8.53 -12.94
CA ARG A 95 -6.02 8.35 -14.04
C ARG A 95 -6.59 6.94 -14.04
N MET A 96 -5.76 5.96 -13.77
CA MET A 96 -6.21 4.56 -13.63
C MET A 96 -7.20 4.42 -12.48
N LEU A 97 -6.90 5.03 -11.33
CA LEU A 97 -7.80 4.97 -10.17
C LEU A 97 -9.14 5.62 -10.47
N ALA A 98 -9.14 6.79 -11.12
CA ALA A 98 -10.38 7.47 -11.53
C ALA A 98 -11.21 6.57 -12.45
N ALA A 99 -10.57 5.89 -13.38
CA ALA A 99 -11.26 4.97 -14.29
C ALA A 99 -11.85 3.76 -13.55
N LEU A 100 -11.11 3.21 -12.57
CA LEU A 100 -11.56 2.06 -11.79
C LEU A 100 -12.77 2.41 -10.90
N THR A 101 -12.75 3.60 -10.30
CA THR A 101 -13.77 4.00 -9.32
C THR A 101 -14.91 4.79 -9.94
N GLY A 102 -14.72 5.39 -11.11
CA GLY A 102 -15.65 6.33 -11.69
C GLY A 102 -15.66 7.69 -10.98
N ASP A 103 -14.68 7.95 -10.13
CA ASP A 103 -14.60 9.17 -9.31
C ASP A 103 -13.47 10.08 -9.82
N ASP A 104 -13.85 11.18 -10.48
CA ASP A 104 -12.91 12.15 -11.04
C ASP A 104 -12.08 12.89 -10.00
N SER A 105 -12.47 12.82 -8.71
CA SER A 105 -11.68 13.44 -7.64
C SER A 105 -10.30 12.82 -7.51
N HIS A 106 -10.11 11.61 -8.03
CA HIS A 106 -8.80 10.94 -8.03
C HIS A 106 -7.86 11.45 -9.11
N LEU A 107 -8.38 12.16 -10.11
CA LEU A 107 -7.55 12.67 -11.20
C LEU A 107 -6.47 13.61 -10.69
N PRO A 108 -5.31 13.68 -11.39
CA PRO A 108 -4.28 14.66 -11.04
C PRO A 108 -4.84 16.08 -11.16
N SER A 109 -4.33 17.01 -10.33
CA SER A 109 -4.75 18.43 -10.37
C SER A 109 -4.66 19.02 -11.78
N ASP A 110 -3.65 18.63 -12.55
CA ASP A 110 -3.40 19.14 -13.90
C ASP A 110 -4.50 18.75 -14.88
N ALA A 111 -5.13 17.61 -14.68
CA ALA A 111 -6.17 17.10 -15.58
C ALA A 111 -7.50 17.87 -15.47
N LEU A 112 -7.66 18.66 -14.41
CA LEU A 112 -8.88 19.43 -14.13
C LEU A 112 -8.80 20.89 -14.57
N ARG A 113 -7.69 21.30 -15.18
CA ARG A 113 -7.47 22.65 -15.65
C ARG A 113 -7.92 22.85 -17.08
#